data_5ef26a30e7663ef5edd82e8c7a5bfe92
#
_entry.id   5ef26a30e7663ef5edd82e8c7a5bfe92
#
_cell.length_a   1.000
_cell.length_b   1.000
_cell.length_c   1.000
_cell.angle_alpha   90.00
_cell.angle_beta   90.00
_cell.angle_gamma   90.00
#
_symmetry.space_group_name_H-M   'P 1'
#
loop_
_entity.id
_entity.type
_entity.pdbx_description
1 polymer ?
#
loop_
_entity_poly.entity_id
_entity_poly.type
_entity_poly.pdbx_seq_one_letter_code
_entity_poly.pdbx_strand_id
1 'polypeptide(L)'
;GRVGGEKVVFGGDSADERADAEREALGGRSERLRGVVQEPDRTDFRVVMIPEEMSVVESERLIARLDAFDIPVHTVVVNRVMERVSDVADVAPEWVVEPTPETCEFCARRWDVQQAALRQATDLFRGREVKRVPLLANEVCGEAALRVVAACLE
;
A
#
# COMPACT_ATOMS: atom_id res chain seq x y z
N GLY A 1 62.32 47.04 3.20
CA GLY A 1 61.88 45.67 3.09
C GLY A 1 60.38 45.65 3.02
N ARG A 2 59.76 45.40 1.82
CA ARG A 2 58.32 45.11 1.65
C ARG A 2 58.18 43.61 1.76
N VAL A 3 57.42 43.12 2.74
CA VAL A 3 56.99 41.73 2.85
C VAL A 3 55.66 41.62 2.08
N GLY A 4 55.68 40.92 0.96
CA GLY A 4 54.47 40.59 0.20
C GLY A 4 53.65 39.54 0.96
N GLY A 5 52.46 39.93 1.39
CA GLY A 5 51.49 39.00 1.93
C GLY A 5 50.83 38.21 0.78
N GLU A 6 51.18 36.95 0.65
CA GLU A 6 50.54 35.99 -0.24
C GLU A 6 49.17 35.64 0.34
N LYS A 7 48.13 36.06 -0.35
CA LYS A 7 46.74 35.74 0.02
C LYS A 7 46.48 34.32 -0.39
N VAL A 8 46.50 33.41 0.57
CA VAL A 8 46.03 32.01 0.37
C VAL A 8 44.51 32.07 0.15
N VAL A 9 44.09 31.94 -1.09
CA VAL A 9 42.66 31.73 -1.42
C VAL A 9 42.33 30.26 -1.12
N PHE A 10 41.67 30.02 -0.02
CA PHE A 10 41.11 28.72 0.27
C PHE A 10 40.03 28.44 -0.75
N GLY A 11 40.15 27.33 -1.51
CA GLY A 11 39.20 26.86 -2.49
C GLY A 11 37.89 26.34 -1.86
N GLY A 12 37.08 27.25 -1.29
CA GLY A 12 35.76 26.95 -0.76
C GLY A 12 34.66 26.95 -1.82
N ASP A 13 34.82 27.72 -2.88
CA ASP A 13 33.75 27.93 -3.90
C ASP A 13 33.38 26.66 -4.67
N SER A 14 34.33 25.81 -5.01
CA SER A 14 34.02 24.64 -5.87
C SER A 14 33.30 23.49 -5.14
N ALA A 15 33.43 23.40 -3.82
CA ALA A 15 32.74 22.38 -3.02
C ALA A 15 31.28 22.78 -2.77
N ASP A 16 31.04 24.06 -2.52
CA ASP A 16 29.70 24.61 -2.32
C ASP A 16 28.90 24.59 -3.63
N GLU A 17 29.50 24.95 -4.77
CA GLU A 17 28.86 24.86 -6.08
C GLU A 17 28.47 23.41 -6.44
N ARG A 18 29.30 22.42 -6.10
CA ARG A 18 28.95 20.99 -6.32
C ARG A 18 27.83 20.55 -5.41
N ALA A 19 27.83 20.94 -4.15
CA ALA A 19 26.76 20.60 -3.20
C ALA A 19 25.42 21.23 -3.63
N ASP A 20 25.44 22.45 -4.16
CA ASP A 20 24.23 23.11 -4.67
C ASP A 20 23.72 22.45 -5.95
N ALA A 21 24.60 22.10 -6.89
CA ALA A 21 24.23 21.35 -8.09
C ALA A 21 23.66 19.96 -7.78
N GLU A 22 24.19 19.26 -6.77
CA GLU A 22 23.64 17.98 -6.31
C GLU A 22 22.26 18.13 -5.66
N ARG A 23 22.05 19.18 -4.84
CA ARG A 23 20.74 19.49 -4.25
C ARG A 23 19.70 19.81 -5.33
N GLU A 24 20.07 20.61 -6.33
CA GLU A 24 19.19 20.95 -7.46
C GLU A 24 18.84 19.72 -8.30
N ALA A 25 19.83 18.85 -8.56
CA ALA A 25 19.61 17.57 -9.26
C ALA A 25 18.70 16.62 -8.48
N LEU A 26 18.84 16.55 -7.15
CA LEU A 26 17.97 15.78 -6.28
C LEU A 26 16.54 16.36 -6.25
N GLY A 27 16.41 17.68 -6.16
CA GLY A 27 15.14 18.39 -6.25
C GLY A 27 14.39 18.06 -7.54
N GLY A 28 15.05 18.19 -8.68
CA GLY A 28 14.46 17.89 -9.98
C GLY A 28 14.11 16.41 -10.18
N ARG A 29 14.82 15.47 -9.53
CA ARG A 29 14.43 14.03 -9.51
C ARG A 29 13.19 13.80 -8.65
N SER A 30 13.12 14.43 -7.48
CA SER A 30 11.99 14.34 -6.57
C SER A 30 10.69 14.88 -7.18
N GLU A 31 10.77 16.02 -7.90
CA GLU A 31 9.63 16.61 -8.61
C GLU A 31 9.14 15.70 -9.75
N ARG A 32 10.05 15.11 -10.51
CA ARG A 32 9.67 14.16 -11.58
C ARG A 32 9.00 12.91 -11.01
N LEU A 33 9.54 12.36 -9.91
CA LEU A 33 8.94 11.21 -9.24
C LEU A 33 7.54 11.56 -8.71
N ARG A 34 7.41 12.73 -8.08
CA ARG A 34 6.12 13.23 -7.60
C ARG A 34 5.10 13.31 -8.73
N GLY A 35 5.47 13.90 -9.88
CA GLY A 35 4.60 14.00 -11.05
C GLY A 35 4.12 12.63 -11.53
N VAL A 36 5.01 11.62 -11.58
CA VAL A 36 4.63 10.24 -11.98
C VAL A 36 3.64 9.62 -10.99
N VAL A 37 3.88 9.80 -9.68
CA VAL A 37 3.05 9.20 -8.63
C VAL A 37 1.65 9.84 -8.55
N GLN A 38 1.54 11.12 -8.92
CA GLN A 38 0.28 11.86 -8.95
C GLN A 38 -0.55 11.64 -10.23
N GLU A 39 0.05 11.07 -11.30
CA GLU A 39 -0.66 10.81 -12.55
C GLU A 39 -1.42 9.48 -12.50
N PRO A 40 -2.77 9.47 -12.50
CA PRO A 40 -3.56 8.24 -12.38
C PRO A 40 -3.39 7.30 -13.58
N ASP A 41 -3.07 7.82 -14.76
CA ASP A 41 -2.83 7.00 -15.96
C ASP A 41 -1.47 6.28 -15.95
N ARG A 42 -0.58 6.68 -15.05
CA ARG A 42 0.79 6.15 -14.94
C ARG A 42 1.04 5.40 -13.64
N THR A 43 0.19 5.62 -12.64
CA THR A 43 0.36 5.02 -11.31
C THR A 43 -0.96 4.50 -10.79
N ASP A 44 -0.98 3.22 -10.44
CA ASP A 44 -2.07 2.57 -9.74
C ASP A 44 -1.65 2.32 -8.27
N PHE A 45 -2.09 3.21 -7.39
CA PHE A 45 -1.81 3.08 -5.96
C PHE A 45 -2.91 2.24 -5.31
N ARG A 46 -2.51 1.11 -4.73
CA ARG A 46 -3.41 0.19 -4.04
C ARG A 46 -3.05 0.12 -2.57
N VAL A 47 -4.01 0.30 -1.69
CA VAL A 47 -3.82 0.13 -0.25
C VAL A 47 -4.24 -1.28 0.13
N VAL A 48 -3.35 -2.02 0.79
CA VAL A 48 -3.62 -3.38 1.26
C VAL A 48 -3.81 -3.37 2.77
N MET A 49 -4.90 -3.93 3.25
CA MET A 49 -5.23 -4.02 4.67
C MET A 49 -5.74 -5.42 5.04
N ILE A 50 -5.83 -5.71 6.32
CA ILE A 50 -6.53 -6.88 6.85
C ILE A 50 -7.86 -6.46 7.50
N PRO A 51 -8.88 -7.36 7.60
CA PRO A 51 -10.18 -7.01 8.17
C PRO A 51 -10.12 -6.99 9.71
N GLU A 52 -9.42 -6.02 10.25
CA GLU A 52 -9.31 -5.71 11.67
C GLU A 52 -9.45 -4.19 11.88
N GLU A 53 -10.10 -3.78 12.97
CA GLU A 53 -10.44 -2.39 13.25
C GLU A 53 -9.23 -1.44 13.15
N MET A 54 -8.10 -1.82 13.76
CA MET A 54 -6.88 -1.02 13.70
C MET A 54 -6.36 -0.86 12.26
N SER A 55 -6.41 -1.92 11.46
CA SER A 55 -5.97 -1.89 10.06
C SER A 55 -6.87 -1.00 9.20
N VAL A 56 -8.18 -0.99 9.46
CA VAL A 56 -9.14 -0.09 8.79
C VAL A 56 -8.81 1.36 9.12
N VAL A 57 -8.63 1.70 10.39
CA VAL A 57 -8.30 3.07 10.85
C VAL A 57 -6.97 3.55 10.29
N GLU A 58 -5.94 2.71 10.29
CA GLU A 58 -4.63 3.06 9.71
C GLU A 58 -4.71 3.26 8.19
N SER A 59 -5.50 2.44 7.50
CA SER A 59 -5.70 2.57 6.05
C SER A 59 -6.45 3.86 5.71
N GLU A 60 -7.46 4.24 6.49
CA GLU A 60 -8.17 5.52 6.35
C GLU A 60 -7.19 6.70 6.49
N ARG A 61 -6.35 6.68 7.54
CA ARG A 61 -5.34 7.72 7.75
C ARG A 61 -4.30 7.78 6.63
N LEU A 62 -3.88 6.62 6.13
CA LEU A 62 -2.94 6.54 5.01
C LEU A 62 -3.56 7.14 3.75
N ILE A 63 -4.79 6.75 3.42
CA ILE A 63 -5.50 7.25 2.25
C ILE A 63 -5.71 8.77 2.36
N ALA A 64 -6.13 9.29 3.52
CA ALA A 64 -6.28 10.72 3.73
C ALA A 64 -4.95 11.49 3.54
N ARG A 65 -3.81 10.89 3.91
CA ARG A 65 -2.49 11.46 3.64
C ARG A 65 -2.13 11.44 2.15
N LEU A 66 -2.42 10.34 1.46
CA LEU A 66 -2.17 10.22 0.02
C LEU A 66 -3.02 11.23 -0.76
N ASP A 67 -4.30 11.36 -0.40
CA ASP A 67 -5.21 12.35 -0.98
C ASP A 67 -4.69 13.80 -0.75
N ALA A 68 -4.13 14.10 0.43
CA ALA A 68 -3.52 15.40 0.72
C ALA A 68 -2.26 15.71 -0.09
N PHE A 69 -1.63 14.71 -0.69
CA PHE A 69 -0.50 14.84 -1.62
C PHE A 69 -0.92 14.66 -3.09
N ASP A 70 -2.21 14.67 -3.40
CA ASP A 70 -2.76 14.43 -4.72
C ASP A 70 -2.33 13.08 -5.32
N ILE A 71 -2.13 12.07 -4.48
CA ILE A 71 -1.80 10.70 -4.90
C ILE A 71 -3.09 9.88 -4.93
N PRO A 72 -3.59 9.51 -6.13
CA PRO A 72 -4.86 8.82 -6.25
C PRO A 72 -4.77 7.37 -5.74
N VAL A 73 -5.70 6.97 -4.88
CA VAL A 73 -5.90 5.57 -4.48
C VAL A 73 -7.25 5.12 -5.04
N HIS A 74 -7.23 4.23 -6.03
CA HIS A 74 -8.45 3.74 -6.66
C HIS A 74 -8.95 2.45 -6.00
N THR A 75 -8.04 1.58 -5.57
CA THR A 75 -8.35 0.25 -5.07
C THR A 75 -7.84 0.05 -3.65
N VAL A 76 -8.71 -0.52 -2.81
CA VAL A 76 -8.37 -1.04 -1.49
C VAL A 76 -8.47 -2.55 -1.52
N VAL A 77 -7.41 -3.25 -1.15
CA VAL A 77 -7.37 -4.71 -1.09
C VAL A 77 -7.49 -5.16 0.35
N VAL A 78 -8.58 -5.85 0.68
CA VAL A 78 -8.76 -6.46 2.00
C VAL A 78 -8.26 -7.90 1.93
N ASN A 79 -7.13 -8.17 2.57
CA ASN A 79 -6.46 -9.46 2.55
C ASN A 79 -6.83 -10.32 3.77
N ARG A 80 -6.73 -11.63 3.67
CA ARG A 80 -7.01 -12.62 4.73
C ARG A 80 -8.46 -12.60 5.21
N VAL A 81 -9.39 -12.40 4.31
CA VAL A 81 -10.81 -12.40 4.64
C VAL A 81 -11.28 -13.83 4.89
N MET A 82 -11.95 -14.05 6.02
CA MET A 82 -12.66 -15.30 6.30
C MET A 82 -14.02 -15.24 5.59
N GLU A 83 -14.06 -15.66 4.35
CA GLU A 83 -15.25 -15.75 3.50
C GLU A 83 -15.33 -17.14 2.89
N ARG A 84 -16.50 -17.54 2.43
CA ARG A 84 -16.64 -18.76 1.64
C ARG A 84 -16.00 -18.56 0.28
N VAL A 85 -15.34 -19.58 -0.22
CA VAL A 85 -14.69 -19.56 -1.55
C VAL A 85 -15.63 -19.11 -2.65
N SER A 86 -16.88 -19.58 -2.59
CA SER A 86 -17.93 -19.25 -3.56
C SER A 86 -18.27 -17.77 -3.67
N ASP A 87 -17.91 -16.97 -2.66
CA ASP A 87 -18.33 -15.58 -2.53
C ASP A 87 -17.26 -14.60 -3.02
N VAL A 88 -16.05 -15.07 -3.32
CA VAL A 88 -14.88 -14.19 -3.59
C VAL A 88 -14.32 -14.35 -5.01
N ALA A 89 -14.21 -15.56 -5.52
CA ALA A 89 -13.71 -15.86 -6.87
C ALA A 89 -14.01 -17.33 -7.22
N ASP A 90 -13.89 -17.69 -8.50
CA ASP A 90 -13.94 -19.08 -8.96
C ASP A 90 -12.62 -19.81 -8.62
N VAL A 91 -12.41 -20.06 -7.33
CA VAL A 91 -11.19 -20.67 -6.77
C VAL A 91 -11.53 -22.05 -6.22
N ALA A 92 -10.65 -23.02 -6.45
CA ALA A 92 -10.83 -24.37 -5.93
C ALA A 92 -10.81 -24.39 -4.38
N PRO A 93 -11.71 -25.17 -3.73
CA PRO A 93 -11.91 -25.15 -2.28
C PRO A 93 -10.66 -25.47 -1.47
N GLU A 94 -9.72 -26.27 -1.99
CA GLU A 94 -8.50 -26.65 -1.31
C GLU A 94 -7.53 -25.47 -1.03
N TRP A 95 -7.71 -24.32 -1.68
CA TRP A 95 -6.89 -23.15 -1.49
C TRP A 95 -7.33 -22.25 -0.33
N VAL A 96 -8.55 -22.39 0.15
CA VAL A 96 -9.15 -21.46 1.10
C VAL A 96 -9.52 -22.15 2.40
N VAL A 97 -9.33 -21.45 3.51
CA VAL A 97 -9.83 -21.91 4.82
C VAL A 97 -11.29 -21.52 4.93
N GLU A 98 -12.20 -22.49 4.79
CA GLU A 98 -13.60 -22.24 5.07
C GLU A 98 -13.83 -22.01 6.56
N PRO A 99 -14.43 -20.89 6.95
CA PRO A 99 -14.79 -20.67 8.34
C PRO A 99 -15.93 -21.62 8.76
N THR A 100 -15.77 -22.21 9.94
CA THR A 100 -16.79 -23.05 10.56
C THR A 100 -17.29 -22.41 11.88
N PRO A 101 -17.97 -21.25 11.80
CA PRO A 101 -18.39 -20.53 13.00
C PRO A 101 -19.38 -21.33 13.87
N GLU A 102 -20.12 -22.26 13.26
CA GLU A 102 -21.12 -23.09 13.96
C GLU A 102 -20.46 -24.13 14.91
N THR A 103 -19.22 -24.53 14.63
CA THR A 103 -18.55 -25.62 15.37
C THR A 103 -17.31 -25.16 16.15
N CYS A 104 -16.86 -23.94 15.94
CA CYS A 104 -15.65 -23.40 16.54
C CYS A 104 -15.87 -21.99 17.11
N GLU A 105 -15.87 -21.85 18.43
CA GLU A 105 -16.06 -20.57 19.12
C GLU A 105 -15.00 -19.51 18.72
N PHE A 106 -13.75 -19.92 18.51
CA PHE A 106 -12.70 -19.03 18.03
C PHE A 106 -13.02 -18.52 16.61
N CYS A 107 -13.44 -19.41 15.71
CA CYS A 107 -13.84 -19.05 14.35
C CYS A 107 -15.03 -18.08 14.35
N ALA A 108 -16.03 -18.33 15.21
CA ALA A 108 -17.19 -17.44 15.35
C ALA A 108 -16.78 -16.02 15.77
N ARG A 109 -15.94 -15.91 16.81
CA ARG A 109 -15.44 -14.60 17.29
C ARG A 109 -14.61 -13.88 16.22
N ARG A 110 -13.73 -14.59 15.53
CA ARG A 110 -12.92 -14.00 14.44
C ARG A 110 -13.80 -13.56 13.29
N TRP A 111 -14.80 -14.35 12.93
CA TRP A 111 -15.80 -14.01 11.93
C TRP A 111 -16.51 -12.69 12.27
N ASP A 112 -17.05 -12.57 13.49
CA ASP A 112 -17.77 -11.36 13.91
C ASP A 112 -16.90 -10.11 13.86
N VAL A 113 -15.65 -10.19 14.32
CA VAL A 113 -14.67 -9.10 14.24
C VAL A 113 -14.42 -8.70 12.80
N GLN A 114 -14.19 -9.66 11.92
CA GLN A 114 -13.93 -9.39 10.52
C GLN A 114 -15.15 -8.80 9.80
N GLN A 115 -16.35 -9.32 10.07
CA GLN A 115 -17.58 -8.78 9.48
C GLN A 115 -17.84 -7.33 9.92
N ALA A 116 -17.53 -6.99 11.17
CA ALA A 116 -17.62 -5.59 11.63
C ALA A 116 -16.62 -4.69 10.90
N ALA A 117 -15.36 -5.11 10.78
CA ALA A 117 -14.32 -4.38 10.07
C ALA A 117 -14.61 -4.23 8.57
N LEU A 118 -15.16 -5.27 7.92
CA LEU A 118 -15.55 -5.23 6.51
C LEU A 118 -16.68 -4.22 6.25
N ARG A 119 -17.69 -4.18 7.14
CA ARG A 119 -18.76 -3.16 7.04
C ARG A 119 -18.18 -1.75 7.17
N GLN A 120 -17.34 -1.52 8.17
CA GLN A 120 -16.65 -0.24 8.37
C GLN A 120 -15.81 0.14 7.15
N ALA A 121 -15.01 -0.77 6.60
CA ALA A 121 -14.21 -0.54 5.41
C ALA A 121 -15.06 -0.20 4.19
N THR A 122 -16.19 -0.89 4.00
CA THR A 122 -17.12 -0.60 2.90
C THR A 122 -17.71 0.80 2.98
N ASP A 123 -18.00 1.28 4.19
CA ASP A 123 -18.53 2.63 4.40
C ASP A 123 -17.45 3.71 4.23
N LEU A 124 -16.27 3.51 4.80
CA LEU A 124 -15.15 4.46 4.76
C LEU A 124 -14.54 4.62 3.36
N PHE A 125 -14.43 3.52 2.61
CA PHE A 125 -13.83 3.52 1.28
C PHE A 125 -14.84 3.62 0.15
N ARG A 126 -16.01 4.14 0.45
CA ARG A 126 -17.07 4.36 -0.54
C ARG A 126 -16.57 5.25 -1.68
N GLY A 127 -16.75 4.79 -2.92
CA GLY A 127 -16.24 5.45 -4.12
C GLY A 127 -14.86 4.93 -4.59
N ARG A 128 -14.24 4.02 -3.84
CA ARG A 128 -13.07 3.24 -4.26
C ARG A 128 -13.47 1.79 -4.54
N GLU A 129 -12.72 1.13 -5.38
CA GLU A 129 -12.89 -0.30 -5.60
C GLU A 129 -12.36 -1.06 -4.38
N VAL A 130 -13.16 -1.99 -3.84
CA VAL A 130 -12.75 -2.83 -2.70
C VAL A 130 -12.65 -4.27 -3.20
N LYS A 131 -11.42 -4.78 -3.33
CA LYS A 131 -11.13 -6.17 -3.65
C LYS A 131 -10.91 -6.97 -2.37
N ARG A 132 -11.26 -8.26 -2.39
CA ARG A 132 -11.12 -9.14 -1.25
C ARG A 132 -10.29 -10.35 -1.62
N VAL A 133 -9.30 -10.66 -0.78
CA VAL A 133 -8.48 -11.86 -0.92
C VAL A 133 -8.76 -12.76 0.27
N PRO A 134 -9.22 -13.99 0.06
CA PRO A 134 -9.59 -14.89 1.15
C PRO A 134 -8.38 -15.31 1.97
N LEU A 135 -8.63 -15.81 3.17
CA LEU A 135 -7.61 -16.46 3.99
C LEU A 135 -7.22 -17.78 3.32
N LEU A 136 -6.03 -17.83 2.74
CA LEU A 136 -5.53 -19.01 2.07
C LEU A 136 -5.03 -20.05 3.07
N ALA A 137 -5.24 -21.32 2.75
CA ALA A 137 -4.87 -22.46 3.61
C ALA A 137 -3.37 -22.65 3.73
N ASN A 138 -2.62 -22.25 2.70
CA ASN A 138 -1.18 -22.40 2.60
C ASN A 138 -0.51 -21.06 2.30
N GLU A 139 0.81 -21.02 2.45
CA GLU A 139 1.60 -19.88 2.02
C GLU A 139 1.51 -19.71 0.49
N VAL A 140 1.45 -18.45 0.05
CA VAL A 140 1.35 -18.10 -1.38
C VAL A 140 2.71 -18.29 -2.03
N CYS A 141 2.97 -19.49 -2.51
CA CYS A 141 4.19 -19.86 -3.21
C CYS A 141 3.89 -20.48 -4.59
N GLY A 142 4.68 -20.07 -5.57
CA GLY A 142 4.58 -20.62 -6.92
C GLY A 142 3.43 -20.06 -7.77
N GLU A 143 3.42 -20.45 -9.02
CA GLU A 143 2.52 -19.88 -10.04
C GLU A 143 1.04 -20.15 -9.75
N ALA A 144 0.70 -21.35 -9.26
CA ALA A 144 -0.68 -21.73 -8.99
C ALA A 144 -1.30 -20.85 -7.88
N ALA A 145 -0.59 -20.64 -6.76
CA ALA A 145 -1.05 -19.80 -5.67
C ALA A 145 -1.17 -18.32 -6.09
N LEU A 146 -0.22 -17.82 -6.89
CA LEU A 146 -0.25 -16.46 -7.42
C LEU A 146 -1.44 -16.24 -8.36
N ARG A 147 -1.82 -17.24 -9.17
CA ARG A 147 -3.02 -17.18 -10.02
C ARG A 147 -4.30 -17.05 -9.20
N VAL A 148 -4.39 -17.72 -8.06
CA VAL A 148 -5.53 -17.58 -7.13
C VAL A 148 -5.64 -16.15 -6.64
N VAL A 149 -4.54 -15.55 -6.19
CA VAL A 149 -4.53 -14.15 -5.74
C VAL A 149 -4.88 -13.20 -6.90
N ALA A 150 -4.34 -13.43 -8.09
CA ALA A 150 -4.63 -12.63 -9.27
C ALA A 150 -6.14 -12.63 -9.59
N ALA A 151 -6.78 -13.80 -9.59
CA ALA A 151 -8.22 -13.91 -9.81
C ALA A 151 -9.08 -13.15 -8.79
N CYS A 152 -8.59 -12.98 -7.55
CA CYS A 152 -9.26 -12.16 -6.54
C CYS A 152 -9.08 -10.64 -6.78
N LEU A 153 -8.11 -10.25 -7.61
CA LEU A 153 -7.76 -8.85 -7.86
C LEU A 153 -8.25 -8.33 -9.24
N GLU A 154 -8.77 -9.21 -10.07
CA GLU A 154 -9.46 -8.87 -11.33
C GLU A 154 -10.89 -8.36 -11.06
#